data_596ff8d6d17afc2bd42c6e7af826120e
#
_entry.id   596ff8d6d17afc2bd42c6e7af826120e
#
_cell.length_a   1.000
_cell.length_b   1.000
_cell.length_c   1.000
_cell.angle_alpha   90.00
_cell.angle_beta   90.00
_cell.angle_gamma   90.00
#
_symmetry.space_group_name_H-M   'P 1'
#
loop_
_entity.id
_entity.type
_entity.pdbx_description
1 polymer ?
#
loop_
_entity_poly.entity_id
_entity_poly.type
_entity_poly.pdbx_seq_one_letter_code
_entity_poly.pdbx_strand_id
1 'polypeptide(L)'
;MNDLANSTMTQNSPPVRIDFNTPELQRKRRVRALKDRLTRWYVLVGGLAVLAAITLIFFYLAYVVVPLFQGASLTSKKALEPTWLQQDAGKPLMIALEEQNLVGMRVSDKGQALFFDTKTGAELKRVDLPLPAGVQVTSIGADQPGSPLIVLGLSNGQVMVFSHSYKITYPDNKKTITPAVDFPYGQEPVALDDQGRALEHVSLNHNGDTLLLAGSAGAHLQVLALSRSENMMTGEITSEQSRIELPQMTETVKAIFIDPRQQWLYVINGRAQADVFSLREKSLNGCLLYTSPSPRD
;
A
#
# COMPACT_ATOMS: atom_id res chain seq x y z
N MET A 1 78.58 33.25 87.76
CA MET A 1 77.36 33.18 88.50
C MET A 1 76.36 32.39 87.66
N ASN A 2 76.15 31.22 88.13
CA ASN A 2 74.95 30.41 88.16
C ASN A 2 74.23 30.13 86.82
N ASP A 3 74.24 28.95 86.45
CA ASP A 3 73.44 27.76 86.80
C ASP A 3 72.22 27.64 85.83
N LEU A 4 72.03 26.62 85.22
CA LEU A 4 71.45 25.36 85.50
C LEU A 4 71.04 24.66 84.20
N ALA A 5 71.50 23.42 84.14
CA ALA A 5 71.05 22.42 83.20
C ALA A 5 69.55 22.22 83.18
N ASN A 6 69.02 21.89 82.06
CA ASN A 6 67.86 21.03 82.03
C ASN A 6 67.89 20.08 80.79
N SER A 7 68.24 18.87 81.02
CA SER A 7 68.25 17.77 80.16
C SER A 7 66.81 17.36 79.90
N THR A 8 66.32 17.53 78.74
CA THR A 8 65.11 16.83 78.25
C THR A 8 65.54 15.57 77.54
N MET A 9 65.29 14.44 78.16
CA MET A 9 65.35 13.10 77.58
C MET A 9 64.33 12.98 76.43
N THR A 10 64.82 12.95 75.23
CA THR A 10 63.98 12.47 74.07
C THR A 10 63.83 10.98 74.21
N GLN A 11 62.63 10.57 74.57
CA GLN A 11 62.19 9.15 74.50
C GLN A 11 62.11 8.73 73.05
N ASN A 12 63.12 7.98 72.66
CA ASN A 12 63.19 7.35 71.31
C ASN A 12 62.31 6.10 71.33
N SER A 13 61.01 6.31 71.02
CA SER A 13 60.07 5.18 70.81
C SER A 13 60.48 4.43 69.55
N PRO A 14 60.65 3.11 69.59
CA PRO A 14 61.02 2.36 68.39
C PRO A 14 59.89 2.49 67.34
N PRO A 15 60.23 2.57 66.05
CA PRO A 15 59.19 2.64 64.99
C PRO A 15 58.28 1.41 65.04
N VAL A 16 56.99 1.64 65.15
CA VAL A 16 55.98 0.60 65.10
C VAL A 16 56.10 -0.06 63.74
N ARG A 17 56.70 -1.24 63.67
CA ARG A 17 56.71 -2.11 62.48
C ARG A 17 55.31 -2.63 62.28
N ILE A 18 54.55 -2.03 61.38
CA ILE A 18 53.25 -2.53 60.99
C ILE A 18 53.48 -3.85 60.21
N ASP A 19 53.11 -4.94 60.83
CA ASP A 19 53.19 -6.25 60.19
C ASP A 19 52.02 -6.39 59.17
N PHE A 20 52.37 -6.26 57.92
CA PHE A 20 51.45 -6.36 56.78
C PHE A 20 51.06 -7.83 56.46
N ASN A 21 51.54 -8.80 57.23
CA ASN A 21 51.34 -10.22 57.00
C ASN A 21 50.34 -10.89 57.95
N THR A 22 49.50 -10.13 58.62
CA THR A 22 48.45 -10.68 59.48
C THR A 22 47.45 -11.53 58.67
N PRO A 23 46.99 -12.68 59.18
CA PRO A 23 46.08 -13.58 58.45
C PRO A 23 44.79 -12.91 57.98
N GLU A 24 44.32 -11.88 58.72
CA GLU A 24 43.15 -11.08 58.31
C GLU A 24 43.40 -10.22 57.07
N LEU A 25 44.57 -9.59 56.97
CA LEU A 25 45.00 -8.79 55.83
C LEU A 25 45.22 -9.67 54.58
N GLN A 26 45.78 -10.87 54.77
CA GLN A 26 45.95 -11.84 53.69
C GLN A 26 44.60 -12.31 53.16
N ARG A 27 43.60 -12.57 54.03
CA ARG A 27 42.23 -12.93 53.62
C ARG A 27 41.56 -11.77 52.84
N LYS A 28 41.69 -10.54 53.31
CA LYS A 28 41.17 -9.36 52.59
C LYS A 28 41.84 -9.15 51.22
N ARG A 29 43.16 -9.40 51.12
CA ARG A 29 43.89 -9.33 49.83
C ARG A 29 43.44 -10.41 48.87
N ARG A 30 43.22 -11.66 49.31
CA ARG A 30 42.69 -12.75 48.47
C ARG A 30 41.28 -12.43 47.95
N VAL A 31 40.40 -11.89 48.81
CA VAL A 31 39.04 -11.50 48.41
C VAL A 31 39.08 -10.35 47.40
N ARG A 32 39.96 -9.35 47.61
CA ARG A 32 40.14 -8.26 46.62
C ARG A 32 40.66 -8.79 45.30
N ALA A 33 41.70 -9.62 45.32
CA ALA A 33 42.26 -10.23 44.09
C ALA A 33 41.22 -11.08 43.33
N LEU A 34 40.36 -11.80 44.07
CA LEU A 34 39.25 -12.53 43.44
C LEU A 34 38.22 -11.62 42.83
N LYS A 35 37.82 -10.55 43.53
CA LYS A 35 36.90 -9.53 42.99
C LYS A 35 37.49 -8.84 41.77
N ASP A 36 38.77 -8.45 41.79
CA ASP A 36 39.43 -7.81 40.66
C ASP A 36 39.51 -8.75 39.43
N ARG A 37 39.73 -10.04 39.68
CA ARG A 37 39.75 -11.07 38.61
C ARG A 37 38.35 -11.25 38.01
N LEU A 38 37.31 -11.31 38.86
CA LEU A 38 35.93 -11.39 38.46
C LEU A 38 35.50 -10.12 37.68
N THR A 39 35.84 -8.93 38.19
CA THR A 39 35.51 -7.68 37.50
C THR A 39 36.15 -7.60 36.11
N ARG A 40 37.45 -7.97 36.00
CA ARG A 40 38.10 -8.04 34.69
C ARG A 40 37.39 -9.00 33.73
N TRP A 41 37.00 -10.17 34.25
CA TRP A 41 36.29 -11.16 33.44
C TRP A 41 34.92 -10.65 32.99
N TYR A 42 34.15 -10.01 33.89
CA TYR A 42 32.85 -9.40 33.55
C TYR A 42 33.00 -8.29 32.50
N VAL A 43 33.99 -7.42 32.63
CA VAL A 43 34.25 -6.36 31.67
C VAL A 43 34.64 -6.93 30.31
N LEU A 44 35.48 -7.95 30.27
CA LEU A 44 35.92 -8.60 29.05
C LEU A 44 34.74 -9.31 28.37
N VAL A 45 33.96 -10.10 29.10
CA VAL A 45 32.77 -10.79 28.56
C VAL A 45 31.72 -9.79 28.12
N GLY A 46 31.47 -8.72 28.89
CA GLY A 46 30.54 -7.68 28.52
C GLY A 46 30.95 -6.94 27.23
N GLY A 47 32.23 -6.60 27.11
CA GLY A 47 32.77 -5.99 25.88
C GLY A 47 32.64 -6.91 24.67
N LEU A 48 33.00 -8.21 24.84
CA LEU A 48 32.87 -9.19 23.77
C LEU A 48 31.40 -9.43 23.38
N ALA A 49 30.49 -9.44 24.37
CA ALA A 49 29.05 -9.60 24.13
C ALA A 49 28.48 -8.43 23.32
N VAL A 50 28.91 -7.20 23.58
CA VAL A 50 28.51 -6.02 22.79
C VAL A 50 29.02 -6.15 21.34
N LEU A 51 30.28 -6.53 21.15
CA LEU A 51 30.80 -6.77 19.81
C LEU A 51 30.04 -7.87 19.07
N ALA A 52 29.75 -8.96 19.77
CA ALA A 52 28.96 -10.05 19.21
C ALA A 52 27.54 -9.61 18.84
N ALA A 53 26.91 -8.79 19.69
CA ALA A 53 25.57 -8.24 19.40
C ALA A 53 25.55 -7.36 18.15
N ILE A 54 26.53 -6.45 18.01
CA ILE A 54 26.65 -5.58 16.82
C ILE A 54 26.89 -6.42 15.56
N THR A 55 27.77 -7.43 15.67
CA THR A 55 28.06 -8.33 14.55
C THR A 55 26.84 -9.16 14.15
N LEU A 56 26.05 -9.64 15.12
CA LEU A 56 24.79 -10.36 14.86
C LEU A 56 23.74 -9.46 14.19
N ILE A 57 23.64 -8.20 14.62
CA ILE A 57 22.75 -7.22 13.97
C ILE A 57 23.16 -7.03 12.52
N PHE A 58 24.46 -6.88 12.25
CA PHE A 58 24.97 -6.76 10.89
C PHE A 58 24.63 -7.97 10.02
N PHE A 59 24.85 -9.18 10.53
CA PHE A 59 24.49 -10.41 9.81
C PHE A 59 22.99 -10.56 9.62
N TYR A 60 22.19 -10.16 10.63
CA TYR A 60 20.75 -10.14 10.49
C TYR A 60 20.28 -9.19 9.38
N LEU A 61 20.82 -7.97 9.36
CA LEU A 61 20.51 -7.01 8.30
C LEU A 61 20.96 -7.54 6.93
N ALA A 62 22.15 -8.11 6.84
CA ALA A 62 22.62 -8.74 5.62
C ALA A 62 21.69 -9.87 5.16
N TYR A 63 21.25 -10.74 6.06
CA TYR A 63 20.32 -11.81 5.77
C TYR A 63 18.96 -11.30 5.22
N VAL A 64 18.46 -10.20 5.78
CA VAL A 64 17.20 -9.57 5.32
C VAL A 64 17.38 -8.91 3.95
N VAL A 65 18.56 -8.36 3.66
CA VAL A 65 18.83 -7.62 2.42
C VAL A 65 19.23 -8.54 1.26
N VAL A 66 19.91 -9.67 1.53
CA VAL A 66 20.33 -10.63 0.49
C VAL A 66 19.21 -11.05 -0.49
N PRO A 67 17.96 -11.33 -0.04
CA PRO A 67 16.88 -11.67 -0.96
C PRO A 67 16.54 -10.57 -1.96
N LEU A 68 16.82 -9.29 -1.66
CA LEU A 68 16.57 -8.17 -2.57
C LEU A 68 17.49 -8.17 -3.80
N PHE A 69 18.64 -8.84 -3.71
CA PHE A 69 19.58 -9.01 -4.83
C PHE A 69 19.31 -10.27 -5.65
N GLN A 70 18.38 -11.11 -5.20
CA GLN A 70 17.96 -12.27 -5.98
C GLN A 70 16.96 -11.81 -7.05
N GLY A 71 17.18 -12.26 -8.28
CA GLY A 71 16.24 -12.00 -9.37
C GLY A 71 14.84 -12.55 -9.02
N ALA A 72 13.81 -11.79 -9.38
CA ALA A 72 12.43 -12.25 -9.19
C ALA A 72 12.21 -13.56 -9.97
N SER A 73 11.75 -14.59 -9.28
CA SER A 73 11.36 -15.85 -9.92
C SER A 73 9.86 -16.09 -9.71
N LEU A 74 9.16 -16.35 -10.79
CA LEU A 74 7.75 -16.72 -10.76
C LEU A 74 7.64 -18.24 -10.86
N THR A 75 7.16 -18.86 -9.79
CA THR A 75 6.92 -20.31 -9.77
C THR A 75 5.44 -20.59 -9.55
N SER A 76 4.81 -21.29 -10.47
CA SER A 76 3.43 -21.76 -10.28
C SER A 76 3.43 -22.86 -9.21
N LYS A 77 2.74 -22.62 -8.10
CA LYS A 77 2.65 -23.59 -7.01
C LYS A 77 1.54 -24.61 -7.23
N LYS A 78 0.39 -24.16 -7.69
CA LYS A 78 -0.79 -25.01 -7.90
C LYS A 78 -1.78 -24.29 -8.82
N ALA A 79 -2.28 -25.00 -9.84
CA ALA A 79 -3.47 -24.58 -10.54
C ALA A 79 -4.70 -24.91 -9.68
N LEU A 80 -5.55 -23.93 -9.43
CA LEU A 80 -6.86 -24.14 -8.81
C LEU A 80 -7.89 -24.25 -9.92
N GLU A 81 -8.71 -25.28 -9.85
CA GLU A 81 -9.87 -25.47 -10.74
C GLU A 81 -11.16 -25.30 -9.92
N PRO A 82 -11.52 -24.07 -9.55
CA PRO A 82 -12.70 -23.84 -8.74
C PRO A 82 -13.96 -24.15 -9.54
N THR A 83 -14.95 -24.75 -8.88
CA THR A 83 -16.23 -25.16 -9.51
C THR A 83 -16.99 -24.00 -10.14
N TRP A 84 -16.81 -22.79 -9.64
CA TRP A 84 -17.46 -21.60 -10.20
C TRP A 84 -16.88 -21.16 -11.56
N LEU A 85 -15.67 -21.63 -11.94
CA LEU A 85 -15.15 -21.42 -13.31
C LEU A 85 -15.92 -22.24 -14.35
N GLN A 86 -16.47 -23.37 -13.97
CA GLN A 86 -17.25 -24.25 -14.86
C GLN A 86 -18.70 -23.77 -15.00
N GLN A 87 -19.19 -22.98 -14.05
CA GLN A 87 -20.49 -22.31 -14.14
C GLN A 87 -20.34 -21.11 -15.08
N ASP A 88 -21.39 -20.73 -15.79
CA ASP A 88 -21.42 -19.58 -16.71
C ASP A 88 -21.14 -18.22 -16.01
N ALA A 89 -19.94 -18.09 -15.50
CA ALA A 89 -19.48 -16.96 -14.70
C ALA A 89 -19.07 -15.73 -15.54
N GLY A 90 -19.24 -15.78 -16.87
CA GLY A 90 -18.82 -14.73 -17.80
C GLY A 90 -17.29 -14.61 -17.96
N LYS A 91 -16.85 -13.76 -18.86
CA LYS A 91 -15.43 -13.46 -19.09
C LYS A 91 -14.87 -12.64 -17.91
N PRO A 92 -13.72 -13.01 -17.33
CA PRO A 92 -13.09 -12.21 -16.30
C PRO A 92 -12.53 -10.92 -16.91
N LEU A 93 -12.88 -9.78 -16.31
CA LEU A 93 -12.38 -8.48 -16.69
C LEU A 93 -11.30 -7.99 -15.72
N MET A 94 -11.45 -8.33 -14.43
CA MET A 94 -10.51 -7.92 -13.38
C MET A 94 -10.43 -8.99 -12.30
N ILE A 95 -9.23 -9.10 -11.72
CA ILE A 95 -8.98 -9.84 -10.48
C ILE A 95 -8.28 -8.88 -9.52
N ALA A 96 -8.80 -8.76 -8.32
CA ALA A 96 -8.22 -8.01 -7.21
C ALA A 96 -8.00 -8.93 -6.01
N LEU A 97 -7.04 -8.60 -5.16
CA LEU A 97 -6.73 -9.33 -3.93
C LEU A 97 -6.87 -8.39 -2.73
N GLU A 98 -7.33 -8.91 -1.62
CA GLU A 98 -7.29 -8.23 -0.34
C GLU A 98 -5.83 -8.14 0.16
N GLU A 99 -5.51 -7.16 1.01
CA GLU A 99 -4.15 -6.84 1.47
C GLU A 99 -3.34 -8.05 1.98
N GLN A 100 -3.99 -9.04 2.57
CA GLN A 100 -3.34 -10.24 3.10
C GLN A 100 -3.33 -11.41 2.11
N ASN A 101 -3.85 -11.19 0.90
CA ASN A 101 -3.97 -12.19 -0.17
C ASN A 101 -4.74 -13.46 0.26
N LEU A 102 -5.68 -13.35 1.20
CA LEU A 102 -6.53 -14.46 1.64
C LEU A 102 -7.84 -14.52 0.87
N VAL A 103 -8.36 -13.38 0.43
CA VAL A 103 -9.58 -13.26 -0.36
C VAL A 103 -9.27 -12.61 -1.69
N GLY A 104 -9.68 -13.26 -2.77
CA GLY A 104 -9.65 -12.72 -4.12
C GLY A 104 -11.05 -12.28 -4.55
N MET A 105 -11.12 -11.24 -5.38
CA MET A 105 -12.33 -10.79 -6.07
C MET A 105 -12.13 -10.93 -7.57
N ARG A 106 -13.11 -11.45 -8.27
CA ARG A 106 -13.19 -11.51 -9.73
C ARG A 106 -14.42 -10.74 -10.19
N VAL A 107 -14.24 -9.83 -11.13
CA VAL A 107 -15.35 -9.12 -11.79
C VAL A 107 -15.48 -9.63 -13.22
N SER A 108 -16.72 -9.92 -13.65
CA SER A 108 -17.03 -10.44 -14.97
C SER A 108 -17.75 -9.43 -15.86
N ASP A 109 -17.76 -9.70 -17.17
CA ASP A 109 -18.50 -8.95 -18.19
C ASP A 109 -20.03 -9.00 -18.00
N LYS A 110 -20.51 -9.99 -17.23
CA LYS A 110 -21.93 -10.07 -16.82
C LYS A 110 -22.31 -9.17 -15.65
N GLY A 111 -21.36 -8.36 -15.14
CA GLY A 111 -21.59 -7.51 -13.95
C GLY A 111 -21.66 -8.28 -12.65
N GLN A 112 -20.89 -9.34 -12.52
CA GLN A 112 -20.87 -10.17 -11.33
C GLN A 112 -19.52 -10.01 -10.61
N ALA A 113 -19.55 -9.64 -9.33
CA ALA A 113 -18.41 -9.63 -8.43
C ALA A 113 -18.43 -10.90 -7.56
N LEU A 114 -17.45 -11.78 -7.79
CA LEU A 114 -17.31 -13.05 -7.08
C LEU A 114 -16.09 -13.01 -6.19
N PHE A 115 -16.28 -13.26 -4.90
CA PHE A 115 -15.21 -13.35 -3.91
C PHE A 115 -14.90 -14.81 -3.61
N PHE A 116 -13.61 -15.15 -3.56
CA PHE A 116 -13.14 -16.51 -3.35
C PHE A 116 -11.94 -16.58 -2.41
N ASP A 117 -11.79 -17.70 -1.72
CA ASP A 117 -10.61 -18.01 -0.92
C ASP A 117 -9.43 -18.33 -1.84
N THR A 118 -8.32 -17.63 -1.69
CA THR A 118 -7.17 -17.76 -2.58
C THR A 118 -6.41 -19.08 -2.44
N LYS A 119 -6.54 -19.77 -1.29
CA LYS A 119 -5.85 -21.04 -1.02
C LYS A 119 -6.62 -22.24 -1.56
N THR A 120 -7.93 -22.20 -1.45
CA THR A 120 -8.82 -23.31 -1.78
C THR A 120 -9.55 -23.11 -3.11
N GLY A 121 -9.69 -21.85 -3.56
CA GLY A 121 -10.54 -21.49 -4.69
C GLY A 121 -12.05 -21.56 -4.38
N ALA A 122 -12.43 -21.76 -3.12
CA ALA A 122 -13.83 -21.84 -2.73
C ALA A 122 -14.53 -20.49 -2.86
N GLU A 123 -15.75 -20.47 -3.39
CA GLU A 123 -16.58 -19.26 -3.41
C GLU A 123 -16.97 -18.86 -1.98
N LEU A 124 -16.73 -17.60 -1.64
CA LEU A 124 -17.11 -17.01 -0.36
C LEU A 124 -18.39 -16.20 -0.47
N LYS A 125 -18.52 -15.41 -1.54
CA LYS A 125 -19.66 -14.53 -1.77
C LYS A 125 -19.74 -14.18 -3.25
N ARG A 126 -20.97 -14.06 -3.74
CA ARG A 126 -21.27 -13.58 -5.09
C ARG A 126 -22.25 -12.41 -4.97
N VAL A 127 -21.98 -11.35 -5.71
CA VAL A 127 -22.80 -10.15 -5.75
C VAL A 127 -23.06 -9.80 -7.21
N ASP A 128 -24.32 -9.78 -7.60
CA ASP A 128 -24.73 -9.27 -8.89
C ASP A 128 -24.85 -7.75 -8.79
N LEU A 129 -24.09 -7.05 -9.64
CA LEU A 129 -24.11 -5.59 -9.68
C LEU A 129 -25.40 -5.13 -10.35
N PRO A 130 -26.02 -4.02 -9.89
CA PRO A 130 -27.32 -3.57 -10.38
C PRO A 130 -27.22 -2.93 -11.77
N LEU A 131 -26.96 -3.74 -12.79
CA LEU A 131 -26.91 -3.29 -14.18
C LEU A 131 -28.31 -3.23 -14.79
N PRO A 132 -28.57 -2.29 -15.71
CA PRO A 132 -29.81 -2.28 -16.49
C PRO A 132 -30.00 -3.56 -17.30
N ALA A 133 -31.22 -3.94 -17.55
CA ALA A 133 -31.54 -5.17 -18.31
C ALA A 133 -30.92 -5.14 -19.73
N GLY A 134 -30.22 -6.22 -20.09
CA GLY A 134 -29.57 -6.36 -21.39
C GLY A 134 -28.26 -5.59 -21.56
N VAL A 135 -27.79 -4.87 -20.53
CA VAL A 135 -26.51 -4.15 -20.56
C VAL A 135 -25.40 -5.04 -20.06
N GLN A 136 -24.26 -5.00 -20.71
CA GLN A 136 -23.05 -5.75 -20.36
C GLN A 136 -21.92 -4.80 -19.96
N VAL A 137 -20.99 -5.30 -19.18
CA VAL A 137 -19.75 -4.59 -18.87
C VAL A 137 -18.76 -4.80 -20.03
N THR A 138 -18.35 -3.71 -20.64
CA THR A 138 -17.44 -3.71 -21.79
C THR A 138 -16.00 -3.36 -21.41
N SER A 139 -15.83 -2.59 -20.34
CA SER A 139 -14.52 -2.17 -19.83
C SER A 139 -14.54 -1.99 -18.32
N ILE A 140 -13.35 -1.99 -17.70
CA ILE A 140 -13.16 -1.85 -16.27
C ILE A 140 -11.92 -1.01 -15.98
N GLY A 141 -11.98 -0.18 -14.97
CA GLY A 141 -10.86 0.62 -14.48
C GLY A 141 -10.84 0.68 -12.96
N ALA A 142 -9.67 0.92 -12.40
CA ALA A 142 -9.46 1.18 -10.98
C ALA A 142 -8.71 2.50 -10.81
N ASP A 143 -8.91 3.15 -9.67
CA ASP A 143 -8.25 4.43 -9.35
C ASP A 143 -6.72 4.29 -9.34
N GLN A 144 -6.24 3.38 -8.50
CA GLN A 144 -4.83 3.06 -8.34
C GLN A 144 -4.67 1.56 -8.07
N PRO A 145 -3.48 1.00 -8.27
CA PRO A 145 -3.20 -0.36 -7.83
C PRO A 145 -3.50 -0.51 -6.32
N GLY A 146 -4.41 -1.41 -5.97
CA GLY A 146 -4.84 -1.63 -4.60
C GLY A 146 -5.95 -0.71 -4.10
N SER A 147 -6.43 0.25 -4.89
CA SER A 147 -7.62 1.02 -4.55
C SER A 147 -8.87 0.13 -4.53
N PRO A 148 -9.75 0.28 -3.54
CA PRO A 148 -11.01 -0.45 -3.52
C PRO A 148 -12.03 0.07 -4.54
N LEU A 149 -11.78 1.25 -5.13
CA LEU A 149 -12.73 1.93 -6.01
C LEU A 149 -12.54 1.48 -7.46
N ILE A 150 -13.63 1.03 -8.08
CA ILE A 150 -13.66 0.44 -9.41
C ILE A 150 -14.74 1.13 -10.23
N VAL A 151 -14.46 1.38 -11.50
CA VAL A 151 -15.43 1.83 -12.50
C VAL A 151 -15.66 0.76 -13.55
N LEU A 152 -16.90 0.53 -13.90
CA LEU A 152 -17.33 -0.30 -15.02
C LEU A 152 -17.80 0.60 -16.16
N GLY A 153 -17.29 0.35 -17.36
CA GLY A 153 -17.84 0.90 -18.59
C GLY A 153 -18.86 -0.07 -19.18
N LEU A 154 -19.99 0.45 -19.59
CA LEU A 154 -21.15 -0.33 -20.02
C LEU A 154 -21.39 -0.23 -21.53
N SER A 155 -22.08 -1.22 -22.08
CA SER A 155 -22.41 -1.31 -23.50
C SER A 155 -23.37 -0.23 -23.99
N ASN A 156 -24.03 0.49 -23.09
CA ASN A 156 -24.97 1.58 -23.37
C ASN A 156 -24.40 2.98 -23.10
N GLY A 157 -23.06 3.12 -22.98
CA GLY A 157 -22.41 4.43 -22.75
C GLY A 157 -22.47 4.94 -21.32
N GLN A 158 -22.98 4.14 -20.39
CA GLN A 158 -23.02 4.49 -18.98
C GLN A 158 -21.80 3.93 -18.24
N VAL A 159 -21.54 4.47 -17.07
CA VAL A 159 -20.55 3.97 -16.13
C VAL A 159 -21.21 3.67 -14.79
N MET A 160 -20.69 2.66 -14.10
CA MET A 160 -21.05 2.34 -12.72
C MET A 160 -19.80 2.35 -11.87
N VAL A 161 -19.87 3.00 -10.71
CA VAL A 161 -18.78 3.03 -9.74
C VAL A 161 -19.17 2.25 -8.51
N PHE A 162 -18.33 1.32 -8.10
CA PHE A 162 -18.50 0.57 -6.86
C PHE A 162 -17.16 0.44 -6.12
N SER A 163 -17.23 0.11 -4.85
CA SER A 163 -16.06 -0.20 -4.05
C SER A 163 -16.21 -1.58 -3.41
N HIS A 164 -15.06 -2.24 -3.17
CA HIS A 164 -15.04 -3.47 -2.38
C HIS A 164 -14.38 -3.23 -1.04
N SER A 165 -14.92 -3.85 -0.01
CA SER A 165 -14.43 -3.74 1.35
C SER A 165 -14.35 -5.11 2.04
N TYR A 166 -13.51 -5.23 3.07
CA TYR A 166 -13.27 -6.47 3.77
C TYR A 166 -13.33 -6.24 5.27
N LYS A 167 -14.37 -6.79 5.90
CA LYS A 167 -14.54 -6.71 7.34
C LYS A 167 -13.89 -7.91 8.02
N ILE A 168 -12.90 -7.63 8.87
CA ILE A 168 -12.24 -8.66 9.66
C ILE A 168 -12.95 -8.82 11.00
N THR A 169 -13.35 -10.04 11.32
CA THR A 169 -13.99 -10.41 12.59
C THR A 169 -13.28 -11.65 13.16
N TYR A 170 -13.46 -11.89 14.47
CA TYR A 170 -12.84 -13.02 15.17
C TYR A 170 -13.88 -13.83 15.94
N PRO A 171 -14.86 -14.45 15.26
CA PRO A 171 -15.77 -15.37 15.92
C PRO A 171 -14.98 -16.58 16.44
N ASP A 172 -15.19 -16.96 17.70
CA ASP A 172 -14.53 -18.10 18.36
C ASP A 172 -12.98 -18.07 18.25
N ASN A 173 -12.39 -16.88 18.37
CA ASN A 173 -10.96 -16.64 18.17
C ASN A 173 -10.42 -17.03 16.78
N LYS A 174 -11.28 -17.27 15.80
CA LYS A 174 -10.91 -17.57 14.43
C LYS A 174 -11.09 -16.33 13.55
N LYS A 175 -10.00 -15.94 12.88
CA LYS A 175 -10.04 -14.83 11.93
C LYS A 175 -10.96 -15.16 10.75
N THR A 176 -11.96 -14.31 10.53
CA THR A 176 -12.90 -14.41 9.41
C THR A 176 -12.91 -13.08 8.66
N ILE A 177 -12.76 -13.13 7.33
CA ILE A 177 -12.81 -11.97 6.44
C ILE A 177 -14.12 -12.05 5.66
N THR A 178 -14.97 -11.04 5.84
CA THR A 178 -16.25 -10.95 5.14
C THR A 178 -16.17 -9.85 4.09
N PRO A 179 -16.22 -10.20 2.78
CA PRO A 179 -16.21 -9.22 1.71
C PRO A 179 -17.57 -8.53 1.55
N ALA A 180 -17.53 -7.26 1.16
CA ALA A 180 -18.70 -6.47 0.82
C ALA A 180 -18.46 -5.63 -0.43
N VAL A 181 -19.56 -5.25 -1.09
CA VAL A 181 -19.59 -4.30 -2.20
C VAL A 181 -20.44 -3.13 -1.76
N ASP A 182 -19.90 -1.92 -1.94
CA ASP A 182 -20.54 -0.67 -1.59
C ASP A 182 -20.64 0.24 -2.81
N PHE A 183 -21.63 1.13 -2.85
CA PHE A 183 -21.86 2.05 -3.96
C PHE A 183 -21.76 3.50 -3.46
N PRO A 184 -20.53 4.05 -3.31
CA PRO A 184 -20.34 5.37 -2.71
C PRO A 184 -20.93 6.52 -3.56
N TYR A 185 -21.16 6.29 -4.84
CA TYR A 185 -21.72 7.27 -5.80
C TYR A 185 -23.13 6.90 -6.30
N GLY A 186 -23.81 6.00 -5.60
CA GLY A 186 -25.13 5.49 -5.98
C GLY A 186 -25.07 4.17 -6.74
N GLN A 187 -26.22 3.48 -6.76
CA GLN A 187 -26.38 2.20 -7.44
C GLN A 187 -26.79 2.33 -8.91
N GLU A 188 -27.25 3.52 -9.31
CA GLU A 188 -27.67 3.76 -10.68
C GLU A 188 -26.47 4.13 -11.55
N PRO A 189 -26.32 3.52 -12.73
CA PRO A 189 -25.27 3.91 -13.66
C PRO A 189 -25.45 5.33 -14.16
N VAL A 190 -24.35 6.05 -14.33
CA VAL A 190 -24.31 7.44 -14.79
C VAL A 190 -23.95 7.48 -16.28
N ALA A 191 -24.66 8.27 -17.08
CA ALA A 191 -24.36 8.44 -18.49
C ALA A 191 -23.02 9.18 -18.67
N LEU A 192 -22.06 8.52 -19.31
CA LEU A 192 -20.78 9.10 -19.68
C LEU A 192 -20.77 9.50 -21.17
N ASP A 193 -21.22 8.62 -22.05
CA ASP A 193 -21.38 8.90 -23.48
C ASP A 193 -22.84 9.24 -23.80
N ASP A 194 -23.10 10.46 -24.32
CA ASP A 194 -24.44 10.94 -24.61
C ASP A 194 -25.11 10.23 -25.79
N GLN A 195 -24.32 9.58 -26.63
CA GLN A 195 -24.82 8.80 -27.77
C GLN A 195 -25.10 7.34 -27.42
N GLY A 196 -24.85 6.94 -26.18
CA GLY A 196 -25.10 5.58 -25.72
C GLY A 196 -24.19 4.52 -26.35
N ARG A 197 -23.00 4.89 -26.82
CA ARG A 197 -22.05 3.97 -27.42
C ARG A 197 -21.33 3.16 -26.33
N ALA A 198 -21.01 1.93 -26.63
CA ALA A 198 -20.26 1.06 -25.72
C ALA A 198 -18.90 1.66 -25.35
N LEU A 199 -18.59 1.66 -24.07
CA LEU A 199 -17.34 2.20 -23.55
C LEU A 199 -16.23 1.14 -23.62
N GLU A 200 -15.27 1.34 -24.54
CA GLU A 200 -14.17 0.39 -24.75
C GLU A 200 -13.08 0.50 -23.69
N HIS A 201 -12.84 1.70 -23.18
CA HIS A 201 -11.87 1.97 -22.11
C HIS A 201 -12.47 2.95 -21.11
N VAL A 202 -12.23 2.71 -19.83
CA VAL A 202 -12.63 3.61 -18.76
C VAL A 202 -11.50 3.76 -17.76
N SER A 203 -11.42 4.93 -17.16
CA SER A 203 -10.50 5.27 -16.08
C SER A 203 -11.23 6.11 -15.04
N LEU A 204 -10.83 6.02 -13.80
CA LEU A 204 -11.31 6.89 -12.74
C LEU A 204 -10.15 7.37 -11.90
N ASN A 205 -10.34 8.51 -11.26
CA ASN A 205 -9.48 8.98 -10.18
C ASN A 205 -10.31 9.73 -9.15
N HIS A 206 -10.10 9.41 -7.89
CA HIS A 206 -10.75 10.05 -6.75
C HIS A 206 -9.72 10.89 -5.98
N ASN A 207 -9.97 12.19 -5.87
CA ASN A 207 -9.12 13.12 -5.12
C ASN A 207 -9.98 14.12 -4.33
N GLY A 208 -9.93 14.00 -3.00
CA GLY A 208 -10.79 14.80 -2.10
C GLY A 208 -12.27 14.55 -2.36
N ASP A 209 -13.02 15.61 -2.66
CA ASP A 209 -14.46 15.53 -2.89
C ASP A 209 -14.82 15.31 -4.36
N THR A 210 -13.82 15.17 -5.24
CA THR A 210 -14.04 15.07 -6.68
C THR A 210 -13.64 13.68 -7.19
N LEU A 211 -14.56 13.06 -7.90
CA LEU A 211 -14.35 11.87 -8.70
C LEU A 211 -14.33 12.26 -10.17
N LEU A 212 -13.23 12.00 -10.85
CA LEU A 212 -13.13 12.10 -12.29
C LEU A 212 -13.32 10.72 -12.93
N LEU A 213 -14.19 10.68 -13.93
CA LEU A 213 -14.46 9.51 -14.76
C LEU A 213 -14.11 9.85 -16.20
N ALA A 214 -13.26 9.06 -16.82
CA ALA A 214 -12.94 9.19 -18.24
C ALA A 214 -13.30 7.91 -18.96
N GLY A 215 -13.80 8.03 -20.20
CA GLY A 215 -14.12 6.89 -21.02
C GLY A 215 -13.94 7.16 -22.51
N SER A 216 -13.78 6.11 -23.29
CA SER A 216 -13.75 6.19 -24.75
C SER A 216 -14.73 5.22 -25.39
N ALA A 217 -15.34 5.70 -26.48
CA ALA A 217 -16.10 4.90 -27.42
C ALA A 217 -15.46 5.10 -28.81
N GLY A 218 -14.57 4.17 -29.20
CA GLY A 218 -13.70 4.32 -30.38
C GLY A 218 -12.75 5.51 -30.23
N ALA A 219 -12.90 6.54 -31.11
CA ALA A 219 -12.12 7.77 -31.09
C ALA A 219 -12.74 8.89 -30.24
N HIS A 220 -13.92 8.68 -29.67
CA HIS A 220 -14.60 9.68 -28.86
C HIS A 220 -14.20 9.55 -27.39
N LEU A 221 -13.71 10.64 -26.82
CA LEU A 221 -13.36 10.75 -25.41
C LEU A 221 -14.41 11.56 -24.67
N GLN A 222 -14.74 11.10 -23.47
CA GLN A 222 -15.64 11.79 -22.55
C GLN A 222 -15.02 11.83 -21.16
N VAL A 223 -15.15 12.96 -20.48
CA VAL A 223 -14.74 13.12 -19.09
C VAL A 223 -15.89 13.72 -18.30
N LEU A 224 -16.22 13.09 -17.18
CA LEU A 224 -17.23 13.52 -16.24
C LEU A 224 -16.58 13.74 -14.87
N ALA A 225 -16.79 14.92 -14.30
CA ALA A 225 -16.44 15.22 -12.92
C ALA A 225 -17.68 15.12 -12.05
N LEU A 226 -17.62 14.34 -10.99
CA LEU A 226 -18.61 14.24 -9.94
C LEU A 226 -18.02 14.89 -8.69
N SER A 227 -18.56 16.02 -8.27
CA SER A 227 -18.19 16.67 -7.01
C SER A 227 -19.25 16.37 -5.97
N ARG A 228 -18.81 15.96 -4.79
CA ARG A 228 -19.67 15.72 -3.63
C ARG A 228 -19.31 16.73 -2.56
N SER A 229 -20.27 17.58 -2.20
CA SER A 229 -20.13 18.53 -1.11
C SER A 229 -21.11 18.18 -0.01
N GLU A 230 -20.62 18.05 1.21
CA GLU A 230 -21.43 17.87 2.41
C GLU A 230 -21.51 19.20 3.15
N ASN A 231 -22.71 19.71 3.35
CA ASN A 231 -22.93 20.88 4.17
C ASN A 231 -22.72 20.50 5.64
N MET A 232 -21.62 20.93 6.23
CA MET A 232 -21.23 20.61 7.61
C MET A 232 -22.26 21.06 8.66
N MET A 233 -23.17 21.98 8.34
CA MET A 233 -24.22 22.45 9.27
C MET A 233 -25.52 21.68 9.17
N THR A 234 -25.90 21.26 7.95
CA THR A 234 -27.18 20.56 7.71
C THR A 234 -27.01 19.06 7.49
N GLY A 235 -25.79 18.59 7.23
CA GLY A 235 -25.52 17.21 6.80
C GLY A 235 -26.06 16.90 5.41
N GLU A 236 -26.52 17.91 4.68
CA GLU A 236 -27.05 17.73 3.32
C GLU A 236 -25.90 17.51 2.32
N ILE A 237 -26.04 16.43 1.55
CA ILE A 237 -25.06 16.08 0.53
C ILE A 237 -25.58 16.57 -0.81
N THR A 238 -24.86 17.50 -1.40
CA THR A 238 -25.08 17.96 -2.78
C THR A 238 -24.09 17.28 -3.71
N SER A 239 -24.59 16.79 -4.84
CA SER A 239 -23.81 16.17 -5.89
C SER A 239 -23.90 17.00 -7.16
N GLU A 240 -22.80 17.53 -7.62
CA GLU A 240 -22.71 18.28 -8.87
C GLU A 240 -22.00 17.44 -9.94
N GLN A 241 -22.53 17.46 -11.15
CA GLN A 241 -21.94 16.80 -12.31
C GLN A 241 -21.49 17.85 -13.32
N SER A 242 -20.27 17.76 -13.77
CA SER A 242 -19.71 18.64 -14.77
C SER A 242 -19.01 17.81 -15.85
N ARG A 243 -19.35 18.05 -17.12
CA ARG A 243 -18.72 17.38 -18.25
C ARG A 243 -17.58 18.22 -18.79
N ILE A 244 -16.51 17.56 -19.17
CA ILE A 244 -15.38 18.17 -19.82
C ILE A 244 -15.37 17.68 -21.26
N GLU A 245 -15.60 18.58 -22.21
CA GLU A 245 -15.54 18.29 -23.64
C GLU A 245 -14.08 18.14 -24.06
N LEU A 246 -13.77 17.04 -24.70
CA LEU A 246 -12.47 16.78 -25.30
C LEU A 246 -12.54 16.74 -26.80
N PRO A 247 -11.48 17.12 -27.52
CA PRO A 247 -11.45 17.00 -28.97
C PRO A 247 -11.58 15.54 -29.39
N GLN A 248 -12.22 15.30 -30.52
CA GLN A 248 -12.28 13.96 -31.09
C GLN A 248 -10.88 13.52 -31.49
N MET A 249 -10.52 12.29 -31.09
CA MET A 249 -9.25 11.68 -31.47
C MET A 249 -9.26 11.33 -32.97
N THR A 250 -8.11 11.41 -33.59
CA THR A 250 -7.93 10.97 -35.00
C THR A 250 -7.81 9.45 -35.09
N GLU A 251 -7.38 8.80 -34.03
CA GLU A 251 -7.12 7.37 -33.92
C GLU A 251 -7.94 6.73 -32.80
N THR A 252 -8.18 5.44 -32.90
CA THR A 252 -8.84 4.68 -31.82
C THR A 252 -8.03 4.71 -30.54
N VAL A 253 -8.70 4.89 -29.41
CA VAL A 253 -8.09 4.84 -28.09
C VAL A 253 -7.79 3.41 -27.69
N LYS A 254 -6.65 3.18 -27.05
CA LYS A 254 -6.22 1.86 -26.52
C LYS A 254 -6.10 1.84 -25.01
N ALA A 255 -5.82 2.98 -24.39
CA ALA A 255 -5.81 3.12 -22.93
C ALA A 255 -6.03 4.56 -22.52
N ILE A 256 -6.60 4.74 -21.33
CA ILE A 256 -6.86 6.05 -20.73
C ILE A 256 -6.40 6.00 -19.28
N PHE A 257 -5.70 7.06 -18.83
CA PHE A 257 -5.24 7.20 -17.45
C PHE A 257 -5.46 8.64 -16.99
N ILE A 258 -6.01 8.78 -15.79
CA ILE A 258 -6.14 10.07 -15.12
C ILE A 258 -4.98 10.19 -14.12
N ASP A 259 -4.30 11.33 -14.11
CA ASP A 259 -3.26 11.65 -13.12
C ASP A 259 -3.84 11.67 -11.69
N PRO A 260 -3.15 11.15 -10.68
CA PRO A 260 -3.60 11.17 -9.28
C PRO A 260 -3.93 12.55 -8.72
N ARG A 261 -3.36 13.62 -9.28
CA ARG A 261 -3.67 15.01 -8.93
C ARG A 261 -4.81 15.61 -9.77
N GLN A 262 -5.42 14.83 -10.65
CA GLN A 262 -6.49 15.25 -11.56
C GLN A 262 -6.11 16.45 -12.46
N GLN A 263 -4.84 16.54 -12.83
CA GLN A 263 -4.32 17.64 -13.64
C GLN A 263 -4.20 17.26 -15.11
N TRP A 264 -3.98 15.97 -15.38
CA TRP A 264 -3.68 15.45 -16.70
C TRP A 264 -4.49 14.20 -17.01
N LEU A 265 -4.92 14.11 -18.27
CA LEU A 265 -5.48 12.90 -18.88
C LEU A 265 -4.50 12.40 -19.92
N TYR A 266 -4.03 11.17 -19.77
CA TYR A 266 -3.17 10.49 -20.72
C TYR A 266 -4.00 9.52 -21.55
N VAL A 267 -3.91 9.64 -22.88
CA VAL A 267 -4.62 8.80 -23.82
C VAL A 267 -3.62 8.13 -24.74
N ILE A 268 -3.60 6.82 -24.77
CA ILE A 268 -2.74 6.03 -25.67
C ILE A 268 -3.59 5.63 -26.87
N ASN A 269 -3.13 5.97 -28.08
CA ASN A 269 -3.81 5.64 -29.31
C ASN A 269 -3.33 4.31 -29.94
N GLY A 270 -3.96 3.92 -31.04
CA GLY A 270 -3.65 2.69 -31.76
C GLY A 270 -2.23 2.59 -32.34
N ARG A 271 -1.53 3.73 -32.48
CA ARG A 271 -0.13 3.83 -32.92
C ARG A 271 0.87 3.83 -31.77
N ALA A 272 0.42 3.55 -30.54
CA ALA A 272 1.23 3.64 -29.32
C ALA A 272 1.78 5.06 -29.03
N GLN A 273 1.13 6.11 -29.54
CA GLN A 273 1.43 7.48 -29.19
C GLN A 273 0.60 7.89 -27.98
N ALA A 274 1.16 8.71 -27.13
CA ALA A 274 0.49 9.25 -25.95
C ALA A 274 0.10 10.72 -26.20
N ASP A 275 -1.19 10.97 -26.17
CA ASP A 275 -1.76 12.32 -26.18
C ASP A 275 -2.07 12.73 -24.74
N VAL A 276 -1.71 13.95 -24.35
CA VAL A 276 -1.86 14.46 -22.98
C VAL A 276 -2.74 15.68 -22.98
N PHE A 277 -3.81 15.64 -22.18
CA PHE A 277 -4.77 16.74 -22.06
C PHE A 277 -4.71 17.33 -20.65
N SER A 278 -4.74 18.66 -20.54
CA SER A 278 -4.85 19.34 -19.26
C SER A 278 -6.29 19.33 -18.77
N LEU A 279 -6.52 18.89 -17.54
CA LEU A 279 -7.83 18.89 -16.88
C LEU A 279 -8.02 20.09 -15.94
N ARG A 280 -7.01 20.98 -15.82
CA ARG A 280 -7.03 22.13 -14.91
C ARG A 280 -7.99 23.24 -15.32
N GLU A 281 -8.16 23.44 -16.62
CA GLU A 281 -9.06 24.46 -17.16
C GLU A 281 -10.37 23.80 -17.52
N LYS A 282 -11.44 24.17 -16.83
CA LYS A 282 -12.82 23.72 -17.13
C LYS A 282 -13.29 24.09 -18.54
N SER A 283 -12.52 24.91 -19.27
CA SER A 283 -12.67 25.21 -20.68
C SER A 283 -11.41 24.74 -21.41
N LEU A 284 -11.41 23.51 -21.85
CA LEU A 284 -10.38 22.98 -22.72
C LEU A 284 -10.53 23.62 -24.14
N ASN A 285 -9.98 24.78 -24.32
CA ASN A 285 -9.39 25.11 -25.62
C ASN A 285 -8.18 24.17 -25.74
N GLY A 286 -8.40 23.02 -26.37
CA GLY A 286 -7.46 21.91 -26.39
C GLY A 286 -6.06 22.34 -26.73
N CYS A 287 -5.19 22.36 -25.74
CA CYS A 287 -3.77 22.46 -25.96
C CYS A 287 -3.20 21.06 -25.87
N LEU A 288 -2.95 20.46 -26.99
CA LEU A 288 -2.11 19.26 -27.14
C LEU A 288 -0.73 19.63 -26.64
N LEU A 289 -0.37 19.24 -25.41
CA LEU A 289 0.88 19.67 -24.80
C LEU A 289 2.07 18.80 -25.20
N TYR A 290 1.86 17.59 -25.69
CA TYR A 290 2.97 16.73 -26.10
C TYR A 290 2.52 15.51 -26.90
N THR A 291 3.07 15.34 -28.09
CA THR A 291 3.12 14.07 -28.81
C THR A 291 4.59 13.64 -28.82
N SER A 292 4.94 12.60 -28.04
CA SER A 292 6.26 11.99 -28.13
C SER A 292 6.19 10.78 -29.07
N PRO A 293 6.92 10.75 -30.18
CA PRO A 293 7.11 9.50 -30.90
C PRO A 293 7.84 8.51 -29.99
N SER A 294 7.39 7.26 -30.01
CA SER A 294 8.06 6.17 -29.30
C SER A 294 9.55 6.11 -29.72
N PRO A 295 10.52 5.94 -28.79
CA PRO A 295 11.93 5.83 -29.14
C PRO A 295 12.31 4.47 -29.77
N ARG A 296 11.41 3.85 -30.53
CA ARG A 296 11.65 2.64 -31.30
C ARG A 296 11.29 2.88 -32.76
N ASP A 297 12.18 3.54 -33.45
CA ASP A 297 12.42 3.44 -34.90
C ASP A 297 13.93 3.44 -35.16
#